data_7ae7daf9dec2cc60106e46bce57b7d3b
#
_entry.id   7ae7daf9dec2cc60106e46bce57b7d3b
#
_cell.length_a   1.000
_cell.length_b   1.000
_cell.length_c   1.000
_cell.angle_alpha   90.00
_cell.angle_beta   90.00
_cell.angle_gamma   90.00
#
_symmetry.space_group_name_H-M   'P 1'
#
loop_
_entity.id
_entity.type
_entity.pdbx_description
1 polymer ?
#
loop_
_entity_poly.entity_id
_entity_poly.type
_entity_poly.pdbx_seq_one_letter_code
_entity_poly.pdbx_strand_id
1 'polypeptide(L)'
;MEQNQVLDVLTSKELTYEQKVFSLAKEAEDSLSVLDIPPKTRQYFETGALNDLFEGHAPYRPRYIMPDYKKFVKQGSEFLRIEPPKTFDELLTGLQILYHHVPSITGFPVYLGELDTMIEPFIEGMEDDVVKEKLRLFLIFLDRTITDSFCHGNLGSRPTRAGRIILELEKELQNTVPNLTLKYDPEVTPDEYAELAVATSLTCANPAICNDVDNRTTYPCEYGISSCYNILPVGGGAYTLSRITLTELVKSAESVDQFLQELLPDCLEAVGNYMNERVKFLVERSGFFESSFLVRDGLIEREKFVGMFGVTGLAECVNALMADTGDRYGHSEKADELGLQIMEIIRKFAVDFPAVYSEIGQGHFLLHAQVGLDSDKGITSGVRIPVGDEPENLLDHLRHSARFHEYFPTGVGDIFPFAVTARKNPGALVDIVKGAFQLGVKYMSFYASDSDLVRITGFLVKRSEMEKYRNHDVVLQNTTVLGSKNYDTNHLEMRKERMA
;
A
#
# COMPACT_ATOMS: atom_id res chain seq x y z
N MET A 1 21.00 10.62 17.85
CA MET A 1 20.21 11.74 17.31
C MET A 1 21.16 12.89 17.07
N GLU A 2 21.40 13.26 15.85
CA GLU A 2 22.23 14.43 15.56
C GLU A 2 21.42 15.68 15.91
N GLN A 3 22.02 16.55 16.73
CA GLN A 3 21.38 17.78 17.21
C GLN A 3 20.89 18.67 16.05
N ASN A 4 21.48 18.55 14.88
CA ASN A 4 21.12 19.26 13.67
C ASN A 4 19.76 18.79 13.08
N GLN A 5 19.49 17.48 13.02
CA GLN A 5 18.22 16.95 12.44
C GLN A 5 17.01 17.43 13.24
N VAL A 6 17.07 17.38 14.57
CA VAL A 6 16.01 17.91 15.44
C VAL A 6 15.80 19.40 15.22
N LEU A 7 16.90 20.18 15.12
CA LEU A 7 16.83 21.61 14.90
C LEU A 7 16.20 21.95 13.54
N ASP A 8 16.53 21.17 12.49
CA ASP A 8 15.96 21.34 11.15
C ASP A 8 14.46 21.15 11.16
N VAL A 9 13.94 20.11 11.85
CA VAL A 9 12.50 19.90 12.03
C VAL A 9 11.86 21.07 12.77
N LEU A 10 12.45 21.50 13.90
CA LEU A 10 11.90 22.57 14.73
C LEU A 10 11.83 23.91 13.99
N THR A 11 12.83 24.20 13.17
CA THR A 11 12.97 25.49 12.46
C THR A 11 12.36 25.51 11.08
N SER A 12 11.91 24.36 10.56
CA SER A 12 11.24 24.29 9.25
C SER A 12 10.04 25.22 9.19
N LYS A 13 9.92 25.96 8.09
CA LYS A 13 8.79 26.84 7.79
C LYS A 13 7.76 26.15 6.89
N GLU A 14 8.07 24.96 6.39
CA GLU A 14 7.28 24.22 5.41
C GLU A 14 6.43 23.11 6.07
N LEU A 15 6.66 22.83 7.37
CA LEU A 15 5.95 21.81 8.13
C LEU A 15 4.92 22.44 9.06
N THR A 16 3.72 21.84 9.12
CA THR A 16 2.71 22.15 10.13
C THR A 16 3.19 21.74 11.53
N TYR A 17 2.49 22.21 12.57
CA TYR A 17 2.78 21.80 13.95
C TYR A 17 2.70 20.27 14.11
N GLU A 18 1.65 19.63 13.58
CA GLU A 18 1.43 18.20 13.66
C GLU A 18 2.52 17.42 12.92
N GLN A 19 2.93 17.88 11.74
CA GLN A 19 4.04 17.29 10.97
C GLN A 19 5.36 17.35 11.74
N LYS A 20 5.63 18.46 12.44
CA LYS A 20 6.81 18.57 13.31
C LYS A 20 6.76 17.58 14.47
N VAL A 21 5.62 17.51 15.18
CA VAL A 21 5.42 16.55 16.28
C VAL A 21 5.65 15.12 15.81
N PHE A 22 5.08 14.76 14.66
CA PHE A 22 5.24 13.44 14.07
C PHE A 22 6.70 13.13 13.71
N SER A 23 7.39 14.07 13.05
CA SER A 23 8.80 13.91 12.68
C SER A 23 9.69 13.76 13.92
N LEU A 24 9.46 14.55 14.98
CA LEU A 24 10.21 14.45 16.24
C LEU A 24 9.96 13.11 16.96
N ALA A 25 8.71 12.60 16.92
CA ALA A 25 8.41 11.28 17.45
C ALA A 25 9.19 10.19 16.70
N LYS A 26 9.27 10.30 15.36
CA LYS A 26 10.03 9.38 14.53
C LYS A 26 11.53 9.42 14.84
N GLU A 27 12.13 10.59 14.99
CA GLU A 27 13.53 10.74 15.42
C GLU A 27 13.77 10.08 16.78
N ALA A 28 12.83 10.16 17.71
CA ALA A 28 12.93 9.50 19.01
C ALA A 28 12.85 7.96 18.88
N GLU A 29 11.97 7.42 18.04
CA GLU A 29 11.89 5.98 17.77
C GLU A 29 13.20 5.45 17.16
N ASP A 30 13.83 6.21 16.25
CA ASP A 30 15.08 5.82 15.59
C ASP A 30 16.31 5.97 16.48
N SER A 31 16.21 6.69 17.61
CA SER A 31 17.32 6.93 18.53
C SER A 31 17.72 5.71 19.38
N LEU A 32 16.86 4.69 19.47
CA LEU A 32 17.06 3.50 20.29
C LEU A 32 17.24 2.27 19.40
N SER A 33 18.37 1.57 19.56
CA SER A 33 18.61 0.28 18.92
C SER A 33 18.38 -0.84 19.93
N VAL A 34 17.22 -1.48 19.89
CA VAL A 34 16.81 -2.53 20.84
C VAL A 34 16.97 -3.94 20.29
N LEU A 35 17.26 -4.07 19.01
CA LEU A 35 17.42 -5.34 18.33
C LEU A 35 18.89 -5.77 18.29
N ASP A 36 19.15 -7.05 18.51
CA ASP A 36 20.49 -7.63 18.31
C ASP A 36 20.68 -7.97 16.82
N ILE A 37 21.32 -7.06 16.11
CA ILE A 37 21.53 -7.17 14.67
C ILE A 37 22.95 -7.66 14.41
N PRO A 38 23.13 -8.85 13.74
CA PRO A 38 24.44 -9.37 13.37
C PRO A 38 25.23 -8.38 12.49
N PRO A 39 26.58 -8.37 12.57
CA PRO A 39 27.43 -7.45 11.78
C PRO A 39 27.15 -7.51 10.27
N LYS A 40 26.86 -8.68 9.73
CA LYS A 40 26.54 -8.88 8.32
C LYS A 40 25.21 -8.22 7.93
N THR A 41 24.19 -8.34 8.77
CA THR A 41 22.91 -7.66 8.55
C THR A 41 23.08 -6.14 8.58
N ARG A 42 23.93 -5.61 9.47
CA ARG A 42 24.28 -4.18 9.50
C ARG A 42 24.92 -3.73 8.20
N GLN A 43 25.82 -4.53 7.63
CA GLN A 43 26.45 -4.24 6.34
C GLN A 43 25.41 -4.10 5.23
N TYR A 44 24.37 -4.95 5.19
CA TYR A 44 23.28 -4.83 4.21
C TYR A 44 22.42 -3.58 4.41
N PHE A 45 22.24 -3.10 5.66
CA PHE A 45 21.64 -1.79 5.91
C PHE A 45 22.53 -0.65 5.40
N GLU A 46 23.83 -0.69 5.68
CA GLU A 46 24.79 0.34 5.26
C GLU A 46 24.91 0.45 3.75
N THR A 47 24.83 -0.67 3.02
CA THR A 47 24.82 -0.69 1.54
C THR A 47 23.46 -0.34 0.95
N GLY A 48 22.38 -0.30 1.74
CA GLY A 48 21.00 -0.10 1.29
C GLY A 48 20.34 -1.33 0.68
N ALA A 49 21.03 -2.48 0.64
CA ALA A 49 20.46 -3.74 0.14
C ALA A 49 19.33 -4.28 1.04
N LEU A 50 19.35 -3.93 2.33
CA LEU A 50 18.27 -4.17 3.28
C LEU A 50 17.71 -2.82 3.77
N ASN A 51 16.39 -2.71 3.88
CA ASN A 51 15.71 -1.52 4.37
C ASN A 51 14.46 -1.91 5.18
N ASP A 52 14.22 -1.25 6.32
CA ASP A 52 13.06 -1.48 7.20
C ASP A 52 11.88 -0.54 6.95
N LEU A 53 11.98 0.33 5.95
CA LEU A 53 10.90 1.22 5.52
C LEU A 53 10.37 2.15 6.62
N PHE A 54 11.28 2.76 7.36
CA PHE A 54 10.96 3.69 8.44
C PHE A 54 10.17 3.09 9.61
N GLU A 55 10.28 1.79 9.86
CA GLU A 55 9.63 1.18 11.02
C GLU A 55 10.28 1.57 12.37
N GLY A 56 11.47 2.15 12.32
CA GLY A 56 12.24 2.52 13.52
C GLY A 56 13.05 1.37 14.12
N HIS A 57 13.99 1.71 14.98
CA HIS A 57 14.89 0.74 15.60
C HIS A 57 14.30 0.10 16.87
N ALA A 58 13.20 0.65 17.38
CA ALA A 58 12.46 0.12 18.52
C ALA A 58 10.99 -0.14 18.14
N PRO A 59 10.69 -1.26 17.49
CA PRO A 59 9.34 -1.57 17.01
C PRO A 59 8.40 -1.83 18.18
N TYR A 60 7.54 -0.89 18.53
CA TYR A 60 6.61 -0.99 19.66
C TYR A 60 5.15 -1.18 19.25
N ARG A 61 4.85 -1.20 17.95
CA ARG A 61 3.53 -1.49 17.36
C ARG A 61 3.67 -2.22 16.03
N PRO A 62 2.65 -2.98 15.60
CA PRO A 62 2.62 -3.54 14.24
C PRO A 62 2.64 -2.43 13.20
N ARG A 63 3.24 -2.73 12.05
CA ARG A 63 3.29 -1.81 10.90
C ARG A 63 1.90 -1.47 10.39
N TYR A 64 1.07 -2.50 10.16
CA TYR A 64 -0.30 -2.36 9.66
C TYR A 64 -1.26 -3.06 10.59
N ILE A 65 -2.31 -2.35 10.98
CA ILE A 65 -3.37 -2.86 11.85
C ILE A 65 -4.68 -2.80 11.07
N MET A 66 -5.37 -3.93 10.98
CA MET A 66 -6.58 -4.16 10.19
C MET A 66 -7.76 -4.52 11.12
N PRO A 67 -8.35 -3.56 11.86
CA PRO A 67 -9.44 -3.89 12.77
C PRO A 67 -10.63 -4.52 12.04
N ASP A 68 -11.31 -5.44 12.71
CA ASP A 68 -12.61 -5.94 12.27
C ASP A 68 -13.69 -4.90 12.58
N TYR A 69 -13.89 -3.97 11.65
CA TYR A 69 -14.90 -2.93 11.79
C TYR A 69 -16.34 -3.48 11.76
N LYS A 70 -16.59 -4.60 11.08
CA LYS A 70 -17.91 -5.27 11.10
C LYS A 70 -18.23 -5.78 12.51
N LYS A 71 -17.22 -6.26 13.23
CA LYS A 71 -17.34 -6.67 14.62
C LYS A 71 -17.60 -5.46 15.52
N PHE A 72 -16.86 -4.35 15.31
CA PHE A 72 -17.13 -3.08 16.02
C PHE A 72 -18.56 -2.59 15.83
N VAL A 73 -19.08 -2.61 14.62
CA VAL A 73 -20.47 -2.22 14.33
C VAL A 73 -21.48 -3.08 15.10
N LYS A 74 -21.18 -4.36 15.30
CA LYS A 74 -22.08 -5.30 16.03
C LYS A 74 -22.03 -5.17 17.54
N GLN A 75 -20.87 -4.82 18.11
CA GLN A 75 -20.64 -4.88 19.56
C GLN A 75 -20.27 -3.53 20.21
N GLY A 76 -19.88 -2.53 19.42
CA GLY A 76 -19.29 -1.29 19.95
C GLY A 76 -17.85 -1.48 20.43
N SER A 77 -17.44 -0.65 21.39
CA SER A 77 -16.15 -0.71 22.08
C SER A 77 -16.32 -0.37 23.56
N GLU A 78 -15.97 -1.28 24.44
CA GLU A 78 -16.02 -1.04 25.89
C GLU A 78 -15.00 0.02 26.29
N PHE A 79 -13.81 -0.05 25.75
CA PHE A 79 -12.74 0.91 26.05
C PHE A 79 -13.11 2.34 25.66
N LEU A 80 -13.68 2.54 24.47
CA LEU A 80 -14.08 3.85 23.96
C LEU A 80 -15.46 4.26 24.49
N ARG A 81 -16.17 3.39 25.23
CA ARG A 81 -17.54 3.61 25.73
C ARG A 81 -18.51 3.93 24.60
N ILE A 82 -18.41 3.18 23.52
CA ILE A 82 -19.28 3.30 22.34
C ILE A 82 -20.17 2.07 22.29
N GLU A 83 -21.47 2.28 22.38
CA GLU A 83 -22.48 1.25 22.17
C GLU A 83 -22.58 0.86 20.69
N PRO A 84 -23.07 -0.34 20.34
CA PRO A 84 -23.37 -0.69 18.97
C PRO A 84 -24.26 0.36 18.30
N PRO A 85 -23.87 0.94 17.14
CA PRO A 85 -24.64 1.98 16.49
C PRO A 85 -26.01 1.48 16.04
N LYS A 86 -27.07 2.28 16.25
CA LYS A 86 -28.45 2.01 15.85
C LYS A 86 -28.92 2.91 14.72
N THR A 87 -28.24 4.03 14.53
CA THR A 87 -28.55 5.03 13.51
C THR A 87 -27.35 5.30 12.64
N PHE A 88 -27.57 5.87 11.47
CA PHE A 88 -26.49 6.24 10.55
C PHE A 88 -25.54 7.27 11.19
N ASP A 89 -26.03 8.23 11.94
CA ASP A 89 -25.21 9.23 12.63
C ASP A 89 -24.33 8.60 13.72
N GLU A 90 -24.87 7.64 14.47
CA GLU A 90 -24.10 6.89 15.47
C GLU A 90 -23.00 6.04 14.82
N LEU A 91 -23.30 5.41 13.66
CA LEU A 91 -22.30 4.67 12.90
C LEU A 91 -21.14 5.59 12.48
N LEU A 92 -21.43 6.69 11.79
CA LEU A 92 -20.39 7.59 11.27
C LEU A 92 -19.57 8.19 12.43
N THR A 93 -20.23 8.61 13.52
CA THR A 93 -19.55 9.14 14.71
C THR A 93 -18.66 8.08 15.37
N GLY A 94 -19.19 6.86 15.54
CA GLY A 94 -18.45 5.76 16.15
C GLY A 94 -17.21 5.38 15.32
N LEU A 95 -17.33 5.32 13.99
CA LEU A 95 -16.21 5.08 13.09
C LEU A 95 -15.16 6.21 13.17
N GLN A 96 -15.57 7.47 13.16
CA GLN A 96 -14.66 8.62 13.30
C GLN A 96 -13.84 8.54 14.59
N ILE A 97 -14.49 8.21 15.71
CA ILE A 97 -13.81 8.04 16.99
C ILE A 97 -12.83 6.87 16.94
N LEU A 98 -13.29 5.71 16.46
CA LEU A 98 -12.42 4.51 16.39
C LEU A 98 -11.20 4.76 15.49
N TYR A 99 -11.38 5.37 14.32
CA TYR A 99 -10.26 5.65 13.39
C TYR A 99 -9.17 6.50 14.04
N HIS A 100 -9.55 7.47 14.90
CA HIS A 100 -8.58 8.29 15.61
C HIS A 100 -7.69 7.48 16.58
N HIS A 101 -8.14 6.29 16.98
CA HIS A 101 -7.47 5.43 17.96
C HIS A 101 -6.82 4.18 17.33
N VAL A 102 -6.79 4.05 16.02
CA VAL A 102 -6.11 2.94 15.33
C VAL A 102 -4.72 3.39 14.90
N PRO A 103 -3.66 2.95 15.58
CA PRO A 103 -2.31 3.33 15.21
C PRO A 103 -1.85 2.57 13.97
N SER A 104 -0.85 3.11 13.27
CA SER A 104 -0.09 2.42 12.23
C SER A 104 1.32 2.99 12.18
N ILE A 105 2.10 2.59 11.19
CA ILE A 105 3.44 3.15 10.95
C ILE A 105 3.43 4.68 10.80
N THR A 106 2.38 5.27 10.26
CA THR A 106 2.25 6.72 10.05
C THR A 106 1.49 7.43 11.17
N GLY A 107 1.03 6.72 12.18
CA GLY A 107 0.19 7.27 13.26
C GLY A 107 -1.29 7.41 12.91
N PHE A 108 -1.70 7.10 11.68
CA PHE A 108 -3.08 7.10 11.19
C PHE A 108 -3.52 5.68 10.81
N PRO A 109 -4.86 5.40 10.76
CA PRO A 109 -5.33 4.09 10.31
C PRO A 109 -4.96 3.87 8.85
N VAL A 110 -4.46 2.69 8.53
CA VAL A 110 -4.16 2.29 7.14
C VAL A 110 -5.34 1.57 6.47
N TYR A 111 -6.38 1.26 7.24
CA TYR A 111 -7.57 0.57 6.77
C TYR A 111 -8.82 1.12 7.47
N LEU A 112 -9.86 1.40 6.71
CA LEU A 112 -11.14 1.96 7.21
C LEU A 112 -12.30 0.96 7.13
N GLY A 113 -12.03 -0.26 6.69
CA GLY A 113 -13.07 -1.26 6.44
C GLY A 113 -13.61 -1.22 5.01
N GLU A 114 -14.59 -2.08 4.76
CA GLU A 114 -15.38 -2.11 3.53
C GLU A 114 -16.57 -1.17 3.72
N LEU A 115 -16.34 0.10 3.37
CA LEU A 115 -17.19 1.23 3.76
C LEU A 115 -18.64 1.09 3.30
N ASP A 116 -18.83 0.73 2.04
CA ASP A 116 -20.14 0.63 1.44
C ASP A 116 -20.99 -0.46 2.08
N THR A 117 -20.44 -1.65 2.31
CA THR A 117 -21.17 -2.77 2.93
C THR A 117 -21.47 -2.53 4.41
N MET A 118 -20.61 -1.78 5.12
CA MET A 118 -20.86 -1.39 6.50
C MET A 118 -21.96 -0.32 6.63
N ILE A 119 -22.01 0.60 5.68
CA ILE A 119 -22.95 1.73 5.68
C ILE A 119 -24.35 1.32 5.21
N GLU A 120 -24.43 0.44 4.21
CA GLU A 120 -25.67 0.08 3.52
C GLU A 120 -26.84 -0.25 4.45
N PRO A 121 -26.68 -1.05 5.53
CA PRO A 121 -27.80 -1.36 6.45
C PRO A 121 -28.35 -0.15 7.23
N PHE A 122 -27.58 0.91 7.39
CA PHE A 122 -27.95 2.09 8.17
C PHE A 122 -28.63 3.18 7.37
N ILE A 123 -28.68 3.04 6.06
CA ILE A 123 -29.32 4.03 5.17
C ILE A 123 -30.64 3.54 4.59
N GLU A 124 -31.11 2.35 4.98
CA GLU A 124 -32.40 1.82 4.55
C GLU A 124 -33.54 2.80 4.88
N GLY A 125 -34.39 3.10 3.88
CA GLY A 125 -35.51 4.03 4.04
C GLY A 125 -35.15 5.53 4.11
N MET A 126 -33.85 5.90 4.02
CA MET A 126 -33.45 7.30 3.97
C MET A 126 -33.47 7.83 2.52
N GLU A 127 -33.77 9.12 2.35
CA GLU A 127 -33.69 9.81 1.07
C GLU A 127 -32.22 9.97 0.63
N ASP A 128 -31.94 9.87 -0.71
CA ASP A 128 -30.58 9.92 -1.25
C ASP A 128 -29.84 11.22 -0.92
N ASP A 129 -30.51 12.35 -1.00
CA ASP A 129 -29.91 13.66 -0.67
C ASP A 129 -29.44 13.74 0.79
N VAL A 130 -30.18 13.13 1.71
CA VAL A 130 -29.81 13.08 3.13
C VAL A 130 -28.60 12.18 3.33
N VAL A 131 -28.59 11.01 2.71
CA VAL A 131 -27.45 10.09 2.77
C VAL A 131 -26.21 10.74 2.15
N LYS A 132 -26.35 11.33 0.97
CA LYS A 132 -25.28 12.01 0.25
C LYS A 132 -24.66 13.12 1.08
N GLU A 133 -25.46 13.98 1.72
CA GLU A 133 -24.94 15.06 2.56
C GLU A 133 -24.18 14.54 3.78
N LYS A 134 -24.68 13.52 4.46
CA LYS A 134 -23.98 12.92 5.61
C LYS A 134 -22.66 12.25 5.21
N LEU A 135 -22.64 11.50 4.10
CA LEU A 135 -21.43 10.92 3.55
C LEU A 135 -20.44 11.98 3.08
N ARG A 136 -20.91 13.05 2.45
CA ARG A 136 -20.07 14.19 2.06
C ARG A 136 -19.32 14.77 3.25
N LEU A 137 -20.02 15.02 4.36
CA LEU A 137 -19.41 15.52 5.58
C LEU A 137 -18.43 14.52 6.20
N PHE A 138 -18.76 13.23 6.17
CA PHE A 138 -17.89 12.19 6.66
C PHE A 138 -16.59 12.07 5.84
N LEU A 139 -16.68 12.09 4.51
CA LEU A 139 -15.50 12.06 3.63
C LEU A 139 -14.64 13.33 3.76
N ILE A 140 -15.24 14.50 3.92
CA ILE A 140 -14.53 15.74 4.24
C ILE A 140 -13.80 15.64 5.58
N PHE A 141 -14.47 15.09 6.61
CA PHE A 141 -13.83 14.87 7.90
C PHE A 141 -12.60 13.98 7.77
N LEU A 142 -12.72 12.85 7.06
CA LEU A 142 -11.59 11.94 6.87
C LEU A 142 -10.40 12.65 6.19
N ASP A 143 -10.63 13.32 5.06
CA ASP A 143 -9.55 13.98 4.30
C ASP A 143 -8.91 15.15 5.06
N ARG A 144 -9.63 15.82 5.97
CA ARG A 144 -9.10 16.96 6.72
C ARG A 144 -8.46 16.60 8.04
N THR A 145 -8.78 15.43 8.61
CA THR A 145 -8.24 14.97 9.90
C THR A 145 -7.20 13.88 9.77
N ILE A 146 -7.28 13.04 8.73
CA ILE A 146 -6.31 12.02 8.42
C ILE A 146 -5.43 12.56 7.30
N THR A 147 -4.25 13.09 7.64
CA THR A 147 -3.37 13.78 6.69
C THR A 147 -2.41 12.82 5.98
N ASP A 148 -2.89 11.61 5.69
CA ASP A 148 -2.09 10.52 5.13
C ASP A 148 -2.91 9.67 4.15
N SER A 149 -2.64 9.79 2.86
CA SER A 149 -3.33 9.03 1.81
C SER A 149 -2.94 7.55 1.72
N PHE A 150 -2.15 7.04 2.65
CA PHE A 150 -2.07 5.60 2.92
C PHE A 150 -3.29 5.06 3.68
N CYS A 151 -4.16 5.93 4.20
CA CYS A 151 -5.44 5.57 4.77
C CYS A 151 -6.39 5.06 3.67
N HIS A 152 -6.86 3.82 3.79
CA HIS A 152 -7.50 3.08 2.71
C HIS A 152 -8.86 2.50 3.11
N GLY A 153 -9.89 2.79 2.33
CA GLY A 153 -11.21 2.17 2.41
C GLY A 153 -11.45 1.20 1.25
N ASN A 154 -12.27 0.18 1.48
CA ASN A 154 -12.67 -0.73 0.41
C ASN A 154 -14.13 -0.54 0.04
N LEU A 155 -14.45 -0.86 -1.21
CA LEU A 155 -15.80 -1.04 -1.73
C LEU A 155 -15.97 -2.52 -2.09
N GLY A 156 -17.09 -3.11 -1.69
CA GLY A 156 -17.39 -4.52 -1.96
C GLY A 156 -17.63 -4.80 -3.45
N SER A 157 -17.58 -6.09 -3.83
CA SER A 157 -17.80 -6.53 -5.21
C SER A 157 -19.27 -6.39 -5.65
N ARG A 158 -20.22 -6.41 -4.72
CA ARG A 158 -21.65 -6.20 -5.00
C ARG A 158 -21.96 -4.70 -4.97
N PRO A 159 -22.73 -4.21 -5.97
CA PRO A 159 -23.16 -2.82 -5.95
C PRO A 159 -24.07 -2.56 -4.74
N THR A 160 -23.76 -1.50 -4.01
CA THR A 160 -24.58 -0.98 -2.92
C THR A 160 -25.01 0.45 -3.26
N ARG A 161 -26.07 0.94 -2.61
CA ARG A 161 -26.48 2.33 -2.71
C ARG A 161 -25.41 3.26 -2.13
N ALA A 162 -24.86 2.88 -0.98
CA ALA A 162 -23.75 3.60 -0.33
C ALA A 162 -22.53 3.69 -1.26
N GLY A 163 -22.15 2.59 -1.90
CA GLY A 163 -21.01 2.55 -2.82
C GLY A 163 -21.18 3.48 -4.02
N ARG A 164 -22.38 3.53 -4.63
CA ARG A 164 -22.69 4.48 -5.72
C ARG A 164 -22.55 5.93 -5.26
N ILE A 165 -23.13 6.28 -4.10
CA ILE A 165 -23.03 7.63 -3.55
C ILE A 165 -21.58 8.00 -3.20
N ILE A 166 -20.79 7.09 -2.63
CA ILE A 166 -19.37 7.33 -2.35
C ILE A 166 -18.60 7.62 -3.64
N LEU A 167 -18.80 6.82 -4.70
CA LEU A 167 -18.14 7.03 -5.99
C LEU A 167 -18.53 8.37 -6.64
N GLU A 168 -19.78 8.81 -6.52
CA GLU A 168 -20.22 10.13 -6.97
C GLU A 168 -19.56 11.26 -6.18
N LEU A 169 -19.50 11.13 -4.86
CA LEU A 169 -18.87 12.11 -3.98
C LEU A 169 -17.37 12.22 -4.21
N GLU A 170 -16.67 11.12 -4.51
CA GLU A 170 -15.25 11.16 -4.83
C GLU A 170 -14.97 12.01 -6.10
N LYS A 171 -15.83 11.93 -7.12
CA LYS A 171 -15.73 12.80 -8.31
C LYS A 171 -15.91 14.28 -7.95
N GLU A 172 -16.83 14.58 -7.03
CA GLU A 172 -17.14 15.96 -6.61
C GLU A 172 -16.05 16.53 -5.70
N LEU A 173 -15.61 15.77 -4.71
CA LEU A 173 -14.68 16.21 -3.68
C LEU A 173 -13.22 16.14 -4.08
N GLN A 174 -12.86 15.14 -4.91
CA GLN A 174 -11.49 14.87 -5.33
C GLN A 174 -10.52 14.86 -4.13
N ASN A 175 -10.90 14.15 -3.08
CA ASN A 175 -10.10 14.01 -1.87
C ASN A 175 -8.89 13.09 -2.09
N THR A 176 -7.83 13.26 -1.30
CA THR A 176 -6.71 12.32 -1.24
C THR A 176 -6.95 11.20 -0.22
N VAL A 177 -7.85 11.44 0.75
CA VAL A 177 -8.25 10.48 1.79
C VAL A 177 -9.78 10.39 1.84
N PRO A 178 -10.32 9.17 1.81
CA PRO A 178 -9.63 7.88 1.76
C PRO A 178 -9.09 7.52 0.37
N ASN A 179 -7.98 6.79 0.33
CA ASN A 179 -7.65 6.01 -0.84
C ASN A 179 -8.66 4.85 -0.93
N LEU A 180 -9.23 4.56 -2.09
CA LEU A 180 -10.27 3.55 -2.23
C LEU A 180 -9.85 2.42 -3.18
N THR A 181 -10.34 1.21 -2.91
CA THR A 181 -10.24 0.08 -3.83
C THR A 181 -11.60 -0.59 -3.99
N LEU A 182 -12.05 -0.76 -5.24
CA LEU A 182 -13.16 -1.66 -5.57
C LEU A 182 -12.64 -3.10 -5.63
N LYS A 183 -13.24 -3.98 -4.86
CA LYS A 183 -13.06 -5.44 -4.97
C LYS A 183 -13.89 -5.92 -6.15
N TYR A 184 -13.24 -6.23 -7.27
CA TYR A 184 -13.94 -6.60 -8.49
C TYR A 184 -14.02 -8.12 -8.66
N ASP A 185 -15.24 -8.62 -8.87
CA ASP A 185 -15.53 -10.01 -9.20
C ASP A 185 -16.43 -10.03 -10.46
N PRO A 186 -15.98 -10.57 -11.61
CA PRO A 186 -16.74 -10.52 -12.86
C PRO A 186 -18.09 -11.28 -12.82
N GLU A 187 -18.28 -12.21 -11.85
CA GLU A 187 -19.54 -12.93 -11.68
C GLU A 187 -20.54 -12.15 -10.83
N VAL A 188 -20.09 -11.15 -10.06
CA VAL A 188 -20.88 -10.48 -9.03
C VAL A 188 -21.02 -8.99 -9.29
N THR A 189 -19.97 -8.36 -9.85
CA THR A 189 -19.91 -6.91 -10.10
C THR A 189 -20.51 -6.62 -11.50
N PRO A 190 -21.68 -5.98 -11.60
CA PRO A 190 -22.25 -5.61 -12.90
C PRO A 190 -21.36 -4.60 -13.62
N ASP A 191 -21.32 -4.68 -14.95
CA ASP A 191 -20.51 -3.78 -15.79
C ASP A 191 -20.82 -2.30 -15.53
N GLU A 192 -22.07 -1.93 -15.37
CA GLU A 192 -22.48 -0.55 -15.06
C GLU A 192 -21.87 0.01 -13.76
N TYR A 193 -21.67 -0.85 -12.76
CA TYR A 193 -21.02 -0.45 -11.50
C TYR A 193 -19.51 -0.34 -11.65
N ALA A 194 -18.91 -1.27 -12.38
CA ALA A 194 -17.51 -1.20 -12.76
C ALA A 194 -17.19 0.04 -13.62
N GLU A 195 -18.07 0.37 -14.59
CA GLU A 195 -17.95 1.58 -15.40
C GLU A 195 -18.04 2.86 -14.55
N LEU A 196 -18.94 2.91 -13.56
CA LEU A 196 -19.01 4.03 -12.62
C LEU A 196 -17.69 4.18 -11.85
N ALA A 197 -17.13 3.09 -11.32
CA ALA A 197 -15.86 3.11 -10.61
C ALA A 197 -14.70 3.56 -11.52
N VAL A 198 -14.61 3.03 -12.74
CA VAL A 198 -13.61 3.42 -13.74
C VAL A 198 -13.74 4.89 -14.12
N ALA A 199 -14.97 5.37 -14.41
CA ALA A 199 -15.21 6.78 -14.71
C ALA A 199 -14.81 7.72 -13.55
N THR A 200 -15.00 7.25 -12.31
CA THR A 200 -14.53 7.96 -11.11
C THR A 200 -13.00 8.00 -11.07
N SER A 201 -12.34 6.87 -11.31
CA SER A 201 -10.87 6.78 -11.34
C SER A 201 -10.25 7.67 -12.41
N LEU A 202 -10.85 7.75 -13.59
CA LEU A 202 -10.40 8.66 -14.65
C LEU A 202 -10.57 10.15 -14.29
N THR A 203 -11.40 10.45 -13.30
CA THR A 203 -11.60 11.83 -12.82
C THR A 203 -10.67 12.20 -11.68
N CYS A 204 -10.50 11.30 -10.69
CA CYS A 204 -9.79 11.60 -9.44
C CYS A 204 -8.78 10.52 -9.01
N ALA A 205 -8.31 9.66 -9.92
CA ALA A 205 -7.37 8.57 -9.65
C ALA A 205 -7.84 7.56 -8.55
N ASN A 206 -9.12 7.57 -8.23
CA ASN A 206 -9.75 6.82 -7.14
C ASN A 206 -11.15 6.33 -7.57
N PRO A 207 -11.56 5.06 -7.35
CA PRO A 207 -10.82 3.99 -6.69
C PRO A 207 -9.79 3.30 -7.61
N ALA A 208 -8.88 2.50 -7.01
CA ALA A 208 -8.21 1.43 -7.73
C ALA A 208 -9.14 0.21 -7.84
N ILE A 209 -8.75 -0.78 -8.65
CA ILE A 209 -9.52 -2.03 -8.80
C ILE A 209 -8.62 -3.22 -8.51
N CYS A 210 -9.06 -4.13 -7.64
CA CYS A 210 -8.36 -5.38 -7.36
C CYS A 210 -9.16 -6.60 -7.82
N ASN A 211 -8.45 -7.67 -8.15
CA ASN A 211 -9.02 -8.97 -8.49
C ASN A 211 -9.51 -9.67 -7.21
N ASP A 212 -10.80 -9.55 -6.90
CA ASP A 212 -11.38 -10.14 -5.69
C ASP A 212 -11.36 -11.67 -5.73
N VAL A 213 -11.52 -12.26 -6.91
CA VAL A 213 -11.54 -13.74 -7.07
C VAL A 213 -10.21 -14.35 -6.64
N ASP A 214 -9.09 -13.73 -7.02
CA ASP A 214 -7.77 -14.20 -6.65
C ASP A 214 -7.46 -13.85 -5.18
N ASN A 215 -7.70 -12.61 -4.77
CA ASN A 215 -7.30 -12.11 -3.46
C ASN A 215 -8.01 -12.82 -2.29
N ARG A 216 -9.29 -13.18 -2.42
CA ARG A 216 -10.05 -13.88 -1.36
C ARG A 216 -9.55 -15.29 -1.08
N THR A 217 -8.68 -15.83 -1.92
CA THR A 217 -8.05 -17.14 -1.68
C THR A 217 -6.77 -17.06 -0.86
N THR A 218 -6.23 -15.85 -0.64
CA THR A 218 -4.96 -15.63 0.06
C THR A 218 -5.01 -16.06 1.53
N TYR A 219 -6.14 -15.84 2.22
CA TYR A 219 -6.30 -16.14 3.63
C TYR A 219 -7.56 -16.97 3.89
N PRO A 220 -7.58 -17.77 4.96
CA PRO A 220 -8.78 -18.50 5.37
C PRO A 220 -9.87 -17.60 6.02
N CYS A 221 -9.66 -16.29 6.04
CA CYS A 221 -10.57 -15.30 6.62
C CYS A 221 -10.77 -14.13 5.66
N GLU A 222 -11.62 -13.18 6.04
CA GLU A 222 -11.82 -11.95 5.28
C GLU A 222 -10.51 -11.16 5.15
N TYR A 223 -10.27 -10.63 3.96
CA TYR A 223 -9.14 -9.74 3.68
C TYR A 223 -9.60 -8.30 3.42
N GLY A 224 -8.71 -7.37 3.64
CA GLY A 224 -8.86 -5.98 3.21
C GLY A 224 -7.66 -5.52 2.40
N ILE A 225 -7.90 -4.53 1.52
CA ILE A 225 -6.83 -3.76 0.88
C ILE A 225 -6.53 -2.55 1.77
N SER A 226 -5.27 -2.39 2.15
CA SER A 226 -4.83 -1.32 3.03
C SER A 226 -3.63 -0.58 2.48
N SER A 227 -3.39 0.61 2.99
CA SER A 227 -2.27 1.46 2.59
C SER A 227 -2.27 1.74 1.08
N CYS A 228 -1.50 1.03 0.28
CA CYS A 228 -1.49 1.15 -1.20
C CYS A 228 -2.29 0.02 -1.87
N TYR A 229 -1.76 -1.19 -1.85
CA TYR A 229 -2.39 -2.40 -2.39
C TYR A 229 -2.11 -3.63 -1.52
N ASN A 230 -1.86 -3.41 -0.23
CA ASN A 230 -1.54 -4.49 0.69
C ASN A 230 -2.79 -5.34 0.95
N ILE A 231 -2.70 -6.62 0.65
CA ILE A 231 -3.74 -7.62 0.91
C ILE A 231 -3.45 -8.20 2.29
N LEU A 232 -4.28 -7.86 3.29
CA LEU A 232 -4.04 -8.25 4.69
C LEU A 232 -5.31 -8.82 5.33
N PRO A 233 -5.17 -9.73 6.32
CA PRO A 233 -6.30 -10.33 7.00
C PRO A 233 -7.02 -9.32 7.90
N VAL A 234 -8.34 -9.26 7.79
CA VAL A 234 -9.19 -8.43 8.66
C VAL A 234 -9.24 -9.03 10.08
N GLY A 235 -9.16 -8.18 11.08
CA GLY A 235 -8.99 -8.59 12.47
C GLY A 235 -7.53 -8.93 12.82
N GLY A 236 -6.56 -8.52 11.98
CA GLY A 236 -5.13 -8.75 12.14
C GLY A 236 -4.30 -7.63 11.54
N GLY A 237 -3.41 -7.98 10.61
CA GLY A 237 -2.56 -7.03 9.92
C GLY A 237 -1.18 -7.56 9.56
N ALA A 238 -0.17 -6.69 9.60
CA ALA A 238 1.22 -7.08 9.41
C ALA A 238 2.11 -6.54 10.54
N TYR A 239 2.96 -7.42 11.09
CA TYR A 239 3.91 -7.04 12.13
C TYR A 239 4.95 -6.07 11.60
N THR A 240 5.54 -6.40 10.45
CA THR A 240 6.68 -5.70 9.86
C THR A 240 6.66 -5.87 8.35
N LEU A 241 7.36 -4.96 7.65
CA LEU A 241 7.68 -5.04 6.24
C LEU A 241 9.12 -4.59 6.04
N SER A 242 10.06 -5.51 6.16
CA SER A 242 11.44 -5.28 5.73
C SER A 242 11.60 -5.71 4.29
N ARG A 243 12.45 -5.01 3.54
CA ARG A 243 12.64 -5.29 2.11
C ARG A 243 14.08 -5.54 1.73
N ILE A 244 14.23 -6.36 0.70
CA ILE A 244 15.44 -6.43 -0.10
C ILE A 244 15.37 -5.41 -1.25
N THR A 245 16.43 -4.61 -1.41
CA THR A 245 16.60 -3.69 -2.54
C THR A 245 17.59 -4.30 -3.53
N LEU A 246 17.03 -4.97 -4.53
CA LEU A 246 17.82 -5.75 -5.51
C LEU A 246 18.78 -4.85 -6.31
N THR A 247 18.39 -3.60 -6.60
CA THR A 247 19.22 -2.59 -7.24
C THR A 247 20.51 -2.31 -6.45
N GLU A 248 20.43 -2.29 -5.13
CA GLU A 248 21.62 -2.07 -4.29
C GLU A 248 22.44 -3.34 -4.12
N LEU A 249 21.76 -4.47 -3.97
CA LEU A 249 22.44 -5.75 -3.81
C LEU A 249 23.29 -6.12 -5.04
N VAL A 250 22.77 -5.92 -6.25
CA VAL A 250 23.46 -6.30 -7.50
C VAL A 250 24.76 -5.55 -7.73
N LYS A 251 24.96 -4.38 -7.10
CA LYS A 251 26.21 -3.60 -7.21
C LYS A 251 27.44 -4.36 -6.68
N SER A 252 27.22 -5.37 -5.84
CA SER A 252 28.28 -6.24 -5.31
C SER A 252 28.42 -7.55 -6.07
N ALA A 253 27.68 -7.76 -7.16
CA ALA A 253 27.73 -8.97 -7.95
C ALA A 253 28.90 -8.95 -8.95
N GLU A 254 29.64 -10.04 -9.03
CA GLU A 254 30.74 -10.26 -9.98
C GLU A 254 30.26 -11.01 -11.24
N SER A 255 29.16 -11.77 -11.11
CA SER A 255 28.53 -12.53 -12.21
C SER A 255 27.08 -12.87 -11.85
N VAL A 256 26.30 -13.26 -12.88
CA VAL A 256 24.93 -13.77 -12.70
C VAL A 256 24.92 -14.99 -11.76
N ASP A 257 25.82 -15.94 -11.97
CA ASP A 257 25.89 -17.17 -11.17
C ASP A 257 26.21 -16.87 -9.70
N GLN A 258 27.19 -16.00 -9.43
CA GLN A 258 27.55 -15.60 -8.08
C GLN A 258 26.38 -14.83 -7.41
N PHE A 259 25.68 -13.97 -8.14
CA PHE A 259 24.51 -13.28 -7.63
C PHE A 259 23.40 -14.26 -7.20
N LEU A 260 23.04 -15.21 -8.07
CA LEU A 260 21.93 -16.14 -7.83
C LEU A 260 22.26 -17.20 -6.77
N GLN A 261 23.50 -17.69 -6.70
CA GLN A 261 23.87 -18.83 -5.86
C GLN A 261 24.44 -18.44 -4.50
N GLU A 262 24.99 -17.23 -4.37
CA GLU A 262 25.68 -16.80 -3.16
C GLU A 262 25.09 -15.52 -2.58
N LEU A 263 25.13 -14.42 -3.33
CA LEU A 263 24.84 -13.08 -2.81
C LEU A 263 23.35 -12.90 -2.45
N LEU A 264 22.44 -13.32 -3.33
CA LEU A 264 21.01 -13.24 -3.11
C LEU A 264 20.55 -14.12 -1.93
N PRO A 265 20.89 -15.43 -1.88
CA PRO A 265 20.52 -16.28 -0.75
C PRO A 265 21.02 -15.76 0.59
N ASP A 266 22.24 -15.26 0.62
CA ASP A 266 22.86 -14.71 1.82
C ASP A 266 22.16 -13.45 2.35
N CYS A 267 21.79 -12.53 1.47
CA CYS A 267 21.03 -11.35 1.83
C CYS A 267 19.60 -11.72 2.30
N LEU A 268 18.95 -12.69 1.65
CA LEU A 268 17.64 -13.19 2.04
C LEU A 268 17.65 -13.73 3.47
N GLU A 269 18.65 -14.52 3.84
CA GLU A 269 18.81 -15.04 5.20
C GLU A 269 18.98 -13.90 6.22
N ALA A 270 19.77 -12.87 5.89
CA ALA A 270 19.97 -11.70 6.76
C ALA A 270 18.66 -10.94 6.98
N VAL A 271 17.85 -10.74 5.92
CA VAL A 271 16.53 -10.09 6.02
C VAL A 271 15.56 -10.92 6.86
N GLY A 272 15.48 -12.24 6.61
CA GLY A 272 14.59 -13.13 7.36
C GLY A 272 14.91 -13.16 8.86
N ASN A 273 16.18 -13.26 9.22
CA ASN A 273 16.62 -13.19 10.61
C ASN A 273 16.27 -11.85 11.25
N TYR A 274 16.50 -10.75 10.56
CA TYR A 274 16.14 -9.41 11.02
C TYR A 274 14.63 -9.26 11.27
N MET A 275 13.81 -9.74 10.34
CA MET A 275 12.36 -9.71 10.49
C MET A 275 11.90 -10.52 11.72
N ASN A 276 12.47 -11.70 11.93
CA ASN A 276 12.15 -12.51 13.11
C ASN A 276 12.50 -11.79 14.42
N GLU A 277 13.66 -11.10 14.50
CA GLU A 277 14.02 -10.34 15.70
C GLU A 277 13.07 -9.15 15.94
N ARG A 278 12.63 -8.47 14.87
CA ARG A 278 11.60 -7.42 14.99
C ARG A 278 10.29 -7.96 15.52
N VAL A 279 9.80 -9.07 14.95
CA VAL A 279 8.54 -9.69 15.37
C VAL A 279 8.61 -10.19 16.81
N LYS A 280 9.71 -10.85 17.21
CA LYS A 280 9.92 -11.27 18.59
C LYS A 280 9.89 -10.09 19.56
N PHE A 281 10.63 -9.01 19.26
CA PHE A 281 10.60 -7.83 20.12
C PHE A 281 9.19 -7.25 20.25
N LEU A 282 8.47 -7.13 19.14
CA LEU A 282 7.12 -6.61 19.11
C LEU A 282 6.16 -7.47 19.94
N VAL A 283 6.22 -8.80 19.78
CA VAL A 283 5.30 -9.72 20.47
C VAL A 283 5.66 -9.97 21.92
N GLU A 284 6.96 -10.12 22.22
CA GLU A 284 7.42 -10.59 23.55
C GLU A 284 7.81 -9.45 24.50
N ARG A 285 8.14 -8.26 23.99
CA ARG A 285 8.75 -7.18 24.79
C ARG A 285 8.07 -5.83 24.69
N SER A 286 7.43 -5.50 23.58
CA SER A 286 6.82 -4.17 23.39
C SER A 286 5.60 -3.93 24.28
N GLY A 287 4.92 -4.99 24.71
CA GLY A 287 3.66 -4.94 25.45
C GLY A 287 2.47 -4.48 24.59
N PHE A 288 2.61 -4.44 23.27
CA PHE A 288 1.53 -3.96 22.39
C PHE A 288 0.26 -4.82 22.50
N PHE A 289 0.40 -6.14 22.41
CA PHE A 289 -0.77 -7.05 22.41
C PHE A 289 -1.44 -7.12 23.80
N GLU A 290 -0.70 -6.86 24.88
CA GLU A 290 -1.23 -6.82 26.25
C GLU A 290 -1.93 -5.50 26.57
N SER A 291 -1.45 -4.38 26.01
CA SER A 291 -1.94 -3.03 26.31
C SER A 291 -2.99 -2.51 25.33
N SER A 292 -3.03 -3.03 24.12
CA SER A 292 -3.96 -2.55 23.08
C SER A 292 -5.42 -2.86 23.40
N PHE A 293 -6.25 -1.82 23.44
CA PHE A 293 -7.70 -2.01 23.58
C PHE A 293 -8.32 -2.72 22.38
N LEU A 294 -7.72 -2.61 21.18
CA LEU A 294 -8.19 -3.33 20.00
C LEU A 294 -8.15 -4.85 20.19
N VAL A 295 -7.13 -5.35 20.91
CA VAL A 295 -7.03 -6.76 21.31
C VAL A 295 -8.08 -7.09 22.37
N ARG A 296 -8.21 -6.25 23.42
CA ARG A 296 -9.17 -6.46 24.51
C ARG A 296 -10.61 -6.47 24.03
N ASP A 297 -10.96 -5.57 23.11
CA ASP A 297 -12.28 -5.53 22.50
C ASP A 297 -12.43 -6.59 21.37
N GLY A 298 -11.37 -7.36 21.11
CA GLY A 298 -11.35 -8.44 20.12
C GLY A 298 -11.47 -7.96 18.68
N LEU A 299 -11.12 -6.70 18.41
CA LEU A 299 -11.12 -6.13 17.07
C LEU A 299 -9.90 -6.54 16.25
N ILE A 300 -8.85 -7.00 16.92
CA ILE A 300 -7.66 -7.64 16.32
C ILE A 300 -7.24 -8.85 17.16
N GLU A 301 -6.64 -9.84 16.51
CA GLU A 301 -6.13 -11.08 17.07
C GLU A 301 -4.68 -11.27 16.60
N ARG A 302 -3.75 -11.57 17.52
CA ARG A 302 -2.32 -11.70 17.19
C ARG A 302 -2.08 -12.76 16.10
N GLU A 303 -2.80 -13.86 16.15
CA GLU A 303 -2.69 -14.99 15.22
C GLU A 303 -3.04 -14.64 13.77
N LYS A 304 -3.68 -13.47 13.53
CA LYS A 304 -4.03 -12.96 12.22
C LYS A 304 -3.02 -11.93 11.69
N PHE A 305 -1.85 -11.83 12.30
CA PHE A 305 -0.77 -10.96 11.79
C PHE A 305 0.23 -11.77 10.97
N VAL A 306 0.77 -11.13 9.93
CA VAL A 306 1.78 -11.70 9.04
C VAL A 306 3.07 -10.88 9.06
N GLY A 307 4.20 -11.50 8.73
CA GLY A 307 5.43 -10.80 8.36
C GLY A 307 5.47 -10.61 6.85
N MET A 308 5.50 -9.36 6.38
CA MET A 308 5.60 -9.04 4.97
C MET A 308 7.06 -8.91 4.56
N PHE A 309 7.48 -9.69 3.56
CA PHE A 309 8.83 -9.63 3.00
C PHE A 309 8.79 -8.79 1.72
N GLY A 310 9.39 -7.59 1.76
CA GLY A 310 9.36 -6.63 0.67
C GLY A 310 10.43 -6.90 -0.39
N VAL A 311 10.07 -6.72 -1.67
CA VAL A 311 10.99 -6.78 -2.82
C VAL A 311 10.87 -5.50 -3.63
N THR A 312 12.00 -4.89 -4.00
CA THR A 312 12.04 -3.70 -4.88
C THR A 312 13.27 -3.70 -5.77
N GLY A 313 13.19 -3.01 -6.92
CA GLY A 313 14.32 -2.81 -7.82
C GLY A 313 14.69 -4.03 -8.66
N LEU A 314 13.73 -4.91 -8.99
CA LEU A 314 13.99 -6.08 -9.84
C LEU A 314 14.46 -5.68 -11.25
N ALA A 315 13.82 -4.68 -11.85
CA ALA A 315 14.14 -4.22 -13.21
C ALA A 315 15.59 -3.78 -13.34
N GLU A 316 16.06 -2.93 -12.44
CA GLU A 316 17.43 -2.42 -12.43
C GLU A 316 18.43 -3.56 -12.15
N CYS A 317 18.07 -4.49 -11.27
CA CYS A 317 18.91 -5.66 -10.98
C CYS A 317 19.11 -6.52 -12.23
N VAL A 318 18.03 -6.89 -12.92
CA VAL A 318 18.08 -7.67 -14.16
C VAL A 318 18.87 -6.94 -15.23
N ASN A 319 18.58 -5.66 -15.45
CA ASN A 319 19.27 -4.83 -16.44
C ASN A 319 20.78 -4.73 -16.16
N ALA A 320 21.18 -4.65 -14.89
CA ALA A 320 22.59 -4.65 -14.50
C ALA A 320 23.28 -5.99 -14.77
N LEU A 321 22.64 -7.11 -14.42
CA LEU A 321 23.16 -8.45 -14.67
C LEU A 321 23.25 -8.80 -16.16
N MET A 322 22.47 -8.15 -17.01
CA MET A 322 22.42 -8.40 -18.46
C MET A 322 23.04 -7.27 -19.28
N ALA A 323 23.78 -6.36 -18.68
CA ALA A 323 24.29 -5.15 -19.33
C ALA A 323 25.09 -5.44 -20.63
N ASP A 324 25.83 -6.55 -20.67
CA ASP A 324 26.67 -6.95 -21.82
C ASP A 324 25.88 -7.65 -22.94
N THR A 325 24.60 -8.01 -22.71
CA THR A 325 23.81 -8.78 -23.69
C THR A 325 22.93 -7.90 -24.58
N GLY A 326 22.60 -6.69 -24.11
CA GLY A 326 21.62 -5.81 -24.74
C GLY A 326 20.16 -6.21 -24.47
N ASP A 327 19.91 -7.28 -23.72
CA ASP A 327 18.57 -7.68 -23.27
C ASP A 327 18.11 -6.79 -22.11
N ARG A 328 16.82 -6.46 -22.07
CA ARG A 328 16.26 -5.55 -21.06
C ARG A 328 14.95 -6.09 -20.46
N TYR A 329 14.79 -5.89 -19.17
CA TYR A 329 13.60 -6.24 -18.41
C TYR A 329 12.36 -5.56 -18.99
N GLY A 330 11.29 -6.33 -19.22
CA GLY A 330 10.05 -5.86 -19.84
C GLY A 330 10.10 -5.76 -21.37
N HIS A 331 11.24 -6.05 -22.01
CA HIS A 331 11.44 -5.96 -23.46
C HIS A 331 12.04 -7.21 -24.10
N SER A 332 12.65 -8.10 -23.34
CA SER A 332 13.22 -9.33 -23.86
C SER A 332 12.86 -10.51 -22.97
N GLU A 333 12.51 -11.64 -23.60
CA GLU A 333 12.15 -12.88 -22.89
C GLU A 333 13.29 -13.36 -22.00
N LYS A 334 14.55 -13.25 -22.43
CA LYS A 334 15.70 -13.67 -21.62
C LYS A 334 15.87 -12.86 -20.34
N ALA A 335 15.64 -11.53 -20.42
CA ALA A 335 15.70 -10.67 -19.24
C ALA A 335 14.54 -10.95 -18.29
N ASP A 336 13.33 -11.17 -18.81
CA ASP A 336 12.19 -11.55 -18.01
C ASP A 336 12.36 -12.93 -17.35
N GLU A 337 12.95 -13.91 -18.06
CA GLU A 337 13.29 -15.22 -17.50
C GLU A 337 14.30 -15.11 -16.35
N LEU A 338 15.32 -14.27 -16.44
CA LEU A 338 16.23 -14.00 -15.34
C LEU A 338 15.50 -13.35 -14.15
N GLY A 339 14.60 -12.40 -14.41
CA GLY A 339 13.74 -11.82 -13.39
C GLY A 339 12.89 -12.86 -12.68
N LEU A 340 12.28 -13.80 -13.42
CA LEU A 340 11.52 -14.92 -12.84
C LEU A 340 12.40 -15.88 -12.03
N GLN A 341 13.63 -16.15 -12.45
CA GLN A 341 14.58 -16.96 -11.68
C GLN A 341 14.91 -16.30 -10.34
N ILE A 342 15.15 -15.00 -10.33
CA ILE A 342 15.36 -14.22 -9.09
C ILE A 342 14.14 -14.34 -8.19
N MET A 343 12.94 -14.12 -8.72
CA MET A 343 11.70 -14.19 -7.94
C MET A 343 11.43 -15.60 -7.41
N GLU A 344 11.77 -16.65 -8.15
CA GLU A 344 11.61 -18.03 -7.70
C GLU A 344 12.55 -18.37 -6.52
N ILE A 345 13.79 -17.87 -6.53
CA ILE A 345 14.71 -18.00 -5.39
C ILE A 345 14.15 -17.31 -4.17
N ILE A 346 13.63 -16.07 -4.34
CA ILE A 346 13.03 -15.29 -3.25
C ILE A 346 11.77 -15.99 -2.71
N ARG A 347 10.90 -16.49 -3.58
CA ARG A 347 9.68 -17.22 -3.20
C ARG A 347 10.02 -18.48 -2.42
N LYS A 348 10.96 -19.26 -2.93
CA LYS A 348 11.40 -20.48 -2.26
C LYS A 348 11.97 -20.18 -0.87
N PHE A 349 12.80 -19.16 -0.75
CA PHE A 349 13.29 -18.70 0.54
C PHE A 349 12.14 -18.33 1.49
N ALA A 350 11.19 -17.51 1.07
CA ALA A 350 10.08 -17.07 1.90
C ALA A 350 9.22 -18.23 2.43
N VAL A 351 9.07 -19.30 1.62
CA VAL A 351 8.31 -20.52 2.01
C VAL A 351 9.13 -21.45 2.90
N ASP A 352 10.44 -21.57 2.67
CA ASP A 352 11.30 -22.50 3.41
C ASP A 352 11.80 -21.92 4.74
N PHE A 353 11.92 -20.58 4.84
CA PHE A 353 12.44 -19.91 6.01
C PHE A 353 11.36 -19.76 7.11
N PRO A 354 11.63 -20.25 8.35
CA PRO A 354 10.63 -20.21 9.41
C PRO A 354 10.38 -18.79 9.92
N ALA A 355 9.15 -18.32 9.79
CA ALA A 355 8.69 -17.04 10.34
C ALA A 355 8.05 -17.24 11.71
N VAL A 356 8.53 -16.49 12.72
CA VAL A 356 7.97 -16.56 14.06
C VAL A 356 6.60 -15.86 14.11
N TYR A 357 5.69 -16.39 14.94
CA TYR A 357 4.34 -15.83 15.15
C TYR A 357 3.52 -15.60 13.86
N SER A 358 3.76 -16.39 12.82
CA SER A 358 3.08 -16.29 11.52
C SER A 358 2.06 -17.40 11.33
N GLU A 359 1.10 -17.54 12.24
CA GLU A 359 0.12 -18.64 12.24
C GLU A 359 -0.75 -18.58 10.99
N ILE A 360 -1.34 -17.43 10.67
CA ILE A 360 -2.16 -17.26 9.47
C ILE A 360 -1.33 -17.34 8.18
N GLY A 361 -0.03 -17.05 8.25
CA GLY A 361 0.95 -17.23 7.17
C GLY A 361 1.53 -18.64 7.12
N GLN A 362 0.98 -19.60 7.89
CA GLN A 362 1.42 -21.00 7.94
C GLN A 362 2.91 -21.19 8.31
N GLY A 363 3.43 -20.30 9.16
CA GLY A 363 4.83 -20.31 9.59
C GLY A 363 5.81 -19.68 8.58
N HIS A 364 5.34 -18.96 7.58
CA HIS A 364 6.14 -18.35 6.52
C HIS A 364 6.01 -16.82 6.50
N PHE A 365 7.02 -16.15 5.91
CA PHE A 365 6.87 -14.77 5.47
C PHE A 365 6.11 -14.73 4.14
N LEU A 366 5.34 -13.65 3.94
CA LEU A 366 4.57 -13.47 2.71
C LEU A 366 5.18 -12.33 1.89
N LEU A 367 5.43 -12.59 0.60
CA LEU A 367 6.05 -11.62 -0.29
C LEU A 367 5.12 -10.44 -0.60
N HIS A 368 5.72 -9.25 -0.65
CA HIS A 368 5.10 -8.00 -1.01
C HIS A 368 5.93 -7.23 -2.05
N ALA A 369 5.30 -6.78 -3.13
CA ALA A 369 5.94 -5.90 -4.09
C ALA A 369 6.00 -4.48 -3.52
N GLN A 370 7.16 -4.10 -3.00
CA GLN A 370 7.28 -2.86 -2.23
C GLN A 370 7.25 -1.62 -3.11
N VAL A 371 6.48 -0.63 -2.68
CA VAL A 371 6.48 0.72 -3.28
C VAL A 371 7.77 1.47 -2.92
N GLY A 372 8.18 2.39 -3.81
CA GLY A 372 9.36 3.21 -3.60
C GLY A 372 9.22 4.20 -2.46
N LEU A 373 10.34 4.51 -1.81
CA LEU A 373 10.50 5.60 -0.87
C LEU A 373 10.98 6.86 -1.60
N ASP A 374 10.94 8.00 -0.93
CA ASP A 374 11.49 9.26 -1.44
C ASP A 374 13.02 9.22 -1.59
N SER A 375 13.68 8.31 -0.87
CA SER A 375 15.12 8.04 -0.98
C SER A 375 15.52 7.12 -2.13
N ASP A 376 14.56 6.43 -2.76
CA ASP A 376 14.81 5.44 -3.81
C ASP A 376 15.03 6.10 -5.18
N LYS A 377 16.17 6.71 -5.37
CA LYS A 377 16.53 7.35 -6.64
C LYS A 377 16.84 6.32 -7.71
N GLY A 378 16.08 6.33 -8.81
CA GLY A 378 16.29 5.40 -9.92
C GLY A 378 16.03 3.94 -9.55
N ILE A 379 15.21 3.69 -8.53
CA ILE A 379 14.80 2.35 -8.10
C ILE A 379 13.31 2.18 -8.39
N THR A 380 13.01 1.27 -9.28
CA THR A 380 11.62 0.95 -9.65
C THR A 380 10.93 0.16 -8.56
N SER A 381 9.70 0.55 -8.23
CA SER A 381 8.89 -0.10 -7.21
C SER A 381 8.61 -1.57 -7.55
N GLY A 382 8.94 -2.46 -6.64
CA GLY A 382 8.64 -3.88 -6.74
C GLY A 382 9.25 -4.52 -7.99
N VAL A 383 8.36 -5.03 -8.82
CA VAL A 383 8.68 -5.76 -10.06
C VAL A 383 8.19 -5.03 -11.31
N ARG A 384 7.84 -3.76 -11.20
CA ARG A 384 7.35 -2.96 -12.33
C ARG A 384 8.44 -2.73 -13.36
N ILE A 385 8.01 -2.38 -14.56
CA ILE A 385 8.91 -1.84 -15.59
C ILE A 385 9.23 -0.38 -15.21
N PRO A 386 10.47 0.09 -15.39
CA PRO A 386 10.85 1.46 -15.08
C PRO A 386 9.97 2.50 -15.78
N VAL A 387 9.68 3.60 -15.08
CA VAL A 387 8.89 4.72 -15.63
C VAL A 387 9.57 5.28 -16.88
N GLY A 388 8.78 5.42 -17.95
CA GLY A 388 9.23 5.89 -19.26
C GLY A 388 9.81 4.79 -20.16
N ASP A 389 10.04 3.59 -19.60
CA ASP A 389 10.54 2.42 -20.33
C ASP A 389 9.44 1.35 -20.56
N GLU A 390 8.20 1.67 -20.21
CA GLU A 390 7.09 0.74 -20.38
C GLU A 390 6.85 0.42 -21.87
N PRO A 391 6.46 -0.83 -22.24
CA PRO A 391 6.12 -1.20 -23.62
C PRO A 391 5.10 -0.26 -24.26
N GLU A 392 5.21 0.00 -25.57
CA GLU A 392 4.22 0.80 -26.31
C GLU A 392 2.83 0.16 -26.24
N ASN A 393 2.77 -1.15 -26.42
CA ASN A 393 1.53 -1.91 -26.37
C ASN A 393 1.14 -2.20 -24.92
N LEU A 394 -0.06 -1.78 -24.51
CA LEU A 394 -0.59 -2.05 -23.18
C LEU A 394 -0.70 -3.56 -22.88
N LEU A 395 -1.07 -4.38 -23.86
CA LEU A 395 -1.21 -5.82 -23.65
C LEU A 395 0.15 -6.49 -23.31
N ASP A 396 1.24 -6.03 -23.92
CA ASP A 396 2.57 -6.55 -23.62
C ASP A 396 2.99 -6.17 -22.19
N HIS A 397 2.68 -4.93 -21.76
CA HIS A 397 2.86 -4.51 -20.37
C HIS A 397 2.04 -5.38 -19.40
N LEU A 398 0.76 -5.61 -19.69
CA LEU A 398 -0.12 -6.44 -18.83
C LEU A 398 0.34 -7.90 -18.77
N ARG A 399 0.79 -8.47 -19.88
CA ARG A 399 1.36 -9.83 -19.93
C ARG A 399 2.62 -9.95 -19.10
N HIS A 400 3.50 -8.95 -19.20
CA HIS A 400 4.69 -8.90 -18.37
C HIS A 400 4.33 -8.82 -16.88
N SER A 401 3.49 -7.85 -16.49
CA SER A 401 3.07 -7.68 -15.09
C SER A 401 2.43 -8.95 -14.52
N ALA A 402 1.58 -9.63 -15.28
CA ALA A 402 0.88 -10.84 -14.85
C ALA A 402 1.84 -11.96 -14.45
N ARG A 403 2.97 -12.14 -15.18
CA ARG A 403 4.00 -13.16 -14.87
C ARG A 403 4.63 -12.97 -13.49
N PHE A 404 4.68 -11.73 -12.98
CA PHE A 404 5.31 -11.41 -11.71
C PHE A 404 4.30 -11.26 -10.55
N HIS A 405 3.03 -10.97 -10.85
CA HIS A 405 2.03 -10.72 -9.81
C HIS A 405 1.73 -11.96 -8.96
N GLU A 406 1.87 -13.16 -9.51
CA GLU A 406 1.63 -14.42 -8.78
C GLU A 406 2.52 -14.62 -7.55
N TYR A 407 3.71 -14.01 -7.52
CA TYR A 407 4.67 -14.15 -6.42
C TYR A 407 4.26 -13.41 -5.14
N PHE A 408 3.26 -12.52 -5.19
CA PHE A 408 2.97 -11.57 -4.13
C PHE A 408 1.58 -11.76 -3.50
N PRO A 409 1.46 -12.66 -2.51
CA PRO A 409 0.19 -12.87 -1.81
C PRO A 409 -0.25 -11.65 -0.99
N THR A 410 0.68 -10.83 -0.46
CA THR A 410 0.32 -9.65 0.33
C THR A 410 0.23 -8.36 -0.47
N GLY A 411 0.31 -8.46 -1.81
CA GLY A 411 0.00 -7.35 -2.68
C GLY A 411 1.10 -6.97 -3.67
N VAL A 412 0.62 -6.64 -4.85
CA VAL A 412 1.36 -6.11 -5.99
C VAL A 412 0.37 -5.33 -6.84
N GLY A 413 0.82 -4.34 -7.57
CA GLY A 413 -0.06 -3.59 -8.47
C GLY A 413 0.72 -2.68 -9.40
N ASP A 414 0.05 -2.22 -10.44
CA ASP A 414 0.60 -1.32 -11.42
C ASP A 414 -0.28 -0.09 -11.64
N ILE A 415 0.27 0.94 -12.29
CA ILE A 415 -0.36 2.25 -12.44
C ILE A 415 -0.34 2.61 -13.93
N PHE A 416 -1.53 2.89 -14.48
CA PHE A 416 -1.71 3.18 -15.89
C PHE A 416 -2.34 4.58 -16.08
N PRO A 417 -1.58 5.60 -16.51
CA PRO A 417 -2.17 6.84 -16.98
C PRO A 417 -2.82 6.61 -18.33
N PHE A 418 -4.06 7.09 -18.50
CA PHE A 418 -4.79 7.04 -19.76
C PHE A 418 -4.96 8.44 -20.37
N ALA A 419 -5.03 8.48 -21.70
CA ALA A 419 -5.38 9.69 -22.41
C ALA A 419 -6.76 10.21 -21.96
N VAL A 420 -6.95 11.52 -21.97
CA VAL A 420 -8.20 12.19 -21.55
C VAL A 420 -9.43 11.64 -22.32
N THR A 421 -9.22 11.17 -23.55
CA THR A 421 -10.27 10.55 -24.38
C THR A 421 -10.88 9.30 -23.77
N ALA A 422 -10.17 8.59 -22.88
CA ALA A 422 -10.67 7.41 -22.18
C ALA A 422 -11.94 7.69 -21.34
N ARG A 423 -12.11 8.94 -20.86
CA ARG A 423 -13.34 9.35 -20.14
C ARG A 423 -14.61 9.20 -20.96
N LYS A 424 -14.51 9.14 -22.29
CA LYS A 424 -15.67 9.00 -23.19
C LYS A 424 -16.15 7.56 -23.32
N ASN A 425 -15.33 6.61 -22.94
CA ASN A 425 -15.62 5.18 -23.05
C ASN A 425 -15.10 4.38 -21.86
N PRO A 426 -15.66 4.56 -20.65
CA PRO A 426 -15.23 3.81 -19.47
C PRO A 426 -15.41 2.30 -19.61
N GLY A 427 -16.39 1.84 -20.42
CA GLY A 427 -16.62 0.42 -20.68
C GLY A 427 -15.42 -0.27 -21.34
N ALA A 428 -14.67 0.42 -22.21
CA ALA A 428 -13.46 -0.15 -22.79
C ALA A 428 -12.39 -0.43 -21.72
N LEU A 429 -12.30 0.41 -20.67
CA LEU A 429 -11.40 0.17 -19.57
C LEU A 429 -11.86 -0.99 -18.68
N VAL A 430 -13.17 -1.17 -18.51
CA VAL A 430 -13.72 -2.36 -17.82
C VAL A 430 -13.29 -3.63 -18.56
N ASP A 431 -13.34 -3.65 -19.90
CA ASP A 431 -12.87 -4.78 -20.69
C ASP A 431 -11.36 -5.01 -20.54
N ILE A 432 -10.56 -3.93 -20.47
CA ILE A 432 -9.13 -4.02 -20.17
C ILE A 432 -8.89 -4.62 -18.79
N VAL A 433 -9.63 -4.19 -17.76
CA VAL A 433 -9.54 -4.74 -16.40
C VAL A 433 -9.88 -6.22 -16.38
N LYS A 434 -10.98 -6.63 -17.03
CA LYS A 434 -11.36 -8.05 -17.15
C LYS A 434 -10.26 -8.87 -17.79
N GLY A 435 -9.72 -8.39 -18.92
CA GLY A 435 -8.63 -9.06 -19.63
C GLY A 435 -7.36 -9.16 -18.81
N ALA A 436 -6.98 -8.09 -18.11
CA ALA A 436 -5.82 -8.06 -17.23
C ALA A 436 -5.94 -9.07 -16.06
N PHE A 437 -7.12 -9.14 -15.43
CA PHE A 437 -7.35 -10.08 -14.33
C PHE A 437 -7.39 -11.54 -14.82
N GLN A 438 -7.89 -11.79 -16.01
CA GLN A 438 -7.79 -13.12 -16.64
C GLN A 438 -6.34 -13.54 -16.94
N LEU A 439 -5.44 -12.58 -17.20
CA LEU A 439 -4.02 -12.84 -17.37
C LEU A 439 -3.28 -13.11 -16.04
N GLY A 440 -3.86 -12.75 -14.88
CA GLY A 440 -3.25 -12.90 -13.56
C GLY A 440 -2.80 -11.59 -12.91
N VAL A 441 -3.14 -10.43 -13.49
CA VAL A 441 -2.92 -9.13 -12.82
C VAL A 441 -3.80 -9.06 -11.59
N LYS A 442 -3.24 -8.64 -10.43
CA LYS A 442 -3.96 -8.62 -9.14
C LYS A 442 -4.59 -7.28 -8.78
N TYR A 443 -3.97 -6.19 -9.24
CA TYR A 443 -4.38 -4.84 -8.85
C TYR A 443 -4.01 -3.82 -9.93
N MET A 444 -4.94 -2.97 -10.27
CA MET A 444 -4.78 -1.91 -11.26
C MET A 444 -5.19 -0.55 -10.68
N SER A 445 -4.35 0.44 -10.89
CA SER A 445 -4.67 1.85 -10.64
C SER A 445 -4.58 2.62 -11.94
N PHE A 446 -5.48 3.54 -12.15
CA PHE A 446 -5.43 4.40 -13.34
C PHE A 446 -5.97 5.80 -13.05
N TYR A 447 -5.60 6.74 -13.90
CA TYR A 447 -6.06 8.12 -13.90
C TYR A 447 -5.94 8.70 -15.31
N ALA A 448 -6.69 9.76 -15.60
CA ALA A 448 -6.49 10.47 -16.85
C ALA A 448 -5.29 11.43 -16.75
N SER A 449 -4.56 11.59 -17.85
CA SER A 449 -3.28 12.34 -17.89
C SER A 449 -3.41 13.80 -17.46
N ASP A 450 -4.60 14.41 -17.55
CA ASP A 450 -4.91 15.77 -17.11
C ASP A 450 -5.45 15.86 -15.66
N SER A 451 -5.60 14.75 -14.94
CA SER A 451 -6.11 14.76 -13.57
C SER A 451 -5.16 15.51 -12.63
N ASP A 452 -5.74 16.33 -11.73
CA ASP A 452 -4.97 16.93 -10.62
C ASP A 452 -4.50 15.87 -9.62
N LEU A 453 -5.36 14.90 -9.30
CA LEU A 453 -5.02 13.73 -8.50
C LEU A 453 -4.24 12.72 -9.33
N VAL A 454 -3.07 12.31 -8.81
CA VAL A 454 -2.21 11.28 -9.41
C VAL A 454 -1.79 10.28 -8.37
N ARG A 455 -1.42 9.08 -8.83
CA ARG A 455 -0.83 8.04 -7.98
C ARG A 455 0.69 8.08 -8.07
N ILE A 456 1.34 8.23 -6.93
CA ILE A 456 2.80 8.21 -6.86
C ILE A 456 3.28 6.75 -7.01
N THR A 457 3.09 5.95 -5.97
CA THR A 457 3.39 4.51 -6.00
C THR A 457 2.14 3.67 -5.71
N GLY A 458 1.41 3.96 -4.65
CA GLY A 458 0.14 3.35 -4.26
C GLY A 458 -0.76 4.32 -3.50
N PHE A 459 -0.29 5.57 -3.28
CA PHE A 459 -1.03 6.63 -2.60
C PHE A 459 -1.31 7.82 -3.54
N LEU A 460 -2.27 8.64 -3.16
CA LEU A 460 -2.76 9.77 -3.95
C LEU A 460 -2.09 11.07 -3.54
N VAL A 461 -1.79 11.92 -4.52
CA VAL A 461 -1.32 13.29 -4.30
C VAL A 461 -1.93 14.22 -5.34
N LYS A 462 -2.19 15.46 -4.99
CA LYS A 462 -2.62 16.51 -5.93
C LYS A 462 -1.40 17.20 -6.53
N ARG A 463 -1.36 17.33 -7.86
CA ARG A 463 -0.32 18.11 -8.54
C ARG A 463 -0.31 19.56 -8.08
N SER A 464 -1.49 20.15 -7.89
CA SER A 464 -1.66 21.49 -7.36
C SER A 464 -1.08 21.68 -5.94
N GLU A 465 -1.19 20.65 -5.06
CA GLU A 465 -0.58 20.69 -3.73
C GLU A 465 0.94 20.47 -3.78
N MET A 466 1.43 19.60 -4.68
CA MET A 466 2.87 19.45 -4.91
C MET A 466 3.49 20.75 -5.41
N GLU A 467 2.79 21.49 -6.28
CA GLU A 467 3.26 22.80 -6.76
C GLU A 467 3.34 23.83 -5.62
N LYS A 468 2.33 23.91 -4.75
CA LYS A 468 2.39 24.74 -3.54
C LYS A 468 3.60 24.41 -2.68
N TYR A 469 3.82 23.11 -2.41
CA TYR A 469 4.96 22.67 -1.60
C TYR A 469 6.30 23.05 -2.23
N ARG A 470 6.46 22.90 -3.56
CA ARG A 470 7.67 23.34 -4.28
C ARG A 470 7.89 24.86 -4.20
N ASN A 471 6.82 25.63 -4.02
CA ASN A 471 6.88 27.08 -3.81
C ASN A 471 7.04 27.46 -2.32
N HIS A 472 7.41 26.49 -1.46
CA HIS A 472 7.61 26.67 -0.02
C HIS A 472 6.35 27.02 0.79
N ASP A 473 5.15 26.72 0.26
CA ASP A 473 3.90 26.83 0.99
C ASP A 473 3.66 25.61 1.85
N VAL A 474 3.03 25.79 3.00
CA VAL A 474 2.61 24.71 3.88
C VAL A 474 1.43 23.96 3.26
N VAL A 475 1.50 22.63 3.25
CA VAL A 475 0.45 21.75 2.74
C VAL A 475 -0.11 20.86 3.85
N LEU A 476 -1.41 20.55 3.76
CA LEU A 476 -2.10 19.78 4.79
C LEU A 476 -1.63 18.32 4.83
N GLN A 477 -1.54 17.68 3.67
CA GLN A 477 -1.29 16.24 3.56
C GLN A 477 0.19 15.91 3.71
N ASN A 478 0.54 15.05 4.67
CA ASN A 478 1.91 14.53 4.85
C ASN A 478 2.41 13.83 3.59
N THR A 479 1.52 13.11 2.91
CA THR A 479 1.84 12.41 1.67
C THR A 479 2.12 13.34 0.49
N THR A 480 1.71 14.62 0.53
CA THR A 480 2.14 15.61 -0.47
C THR A 480 3.64 15.88 -0.37
N VAL A 481 4.17 16.00 0.86
CA VAL A 481 5.61 16.20 1.10
C VAL A 481 6.42 15.03 0.57
N LEU A 482 6.04 13.81 0.98
CA LEU A 482 6.66 12.56 0.53
C LEU A 482 6.53 12.39 -1.00
N GLY A 483 5.33 12.61 -1.53
CA GLY A 483 5.00 12.39 -2.93
C GLY A 483 5.67 13.37 -3.88
N SER A 484 5.79 14.64 -3.50
CA SER A 484 6.45 15.66 -4.34
C SER A 484 7.90 15.27 -4.64
N LYS A 485 8.65 14.87 -3.61
CA LYS A 485 10.03 14.45 -3.76
C LYS A 485 10.15 13.16 -4.61
N ASN A 486 9.29 12.19 -4.38
CA ASN A 486 9.27 10.94 -5.15
C ASN A 486 8.90 11.19 -6.63
N TYR A 487 7.91 12.05 -6.88
CA TYR A 487 7.45 12.41 -8.23
C TYR A 487 8.60 12.98 -9.06
N ASP A 488 9.35 13.94 -8.50
CA ASP A 488 10.45 14.62 -9.19
C ASP A 488 11.66 13.68 -9.35
N THR A 489 12.02 12.94 -8.31
CA THR A 489 13.22 12.09 -8.31
C THR A 489 13.10 10.90 -9.26
N ASN A 490 11.90 10.33 -9.42
CA ASN A 490 11.64 9.16 -10.25
C ASN A 490 10.92 9.51 -11.56
N HIS A 491 10.87 10.78 -11.92
CA HIS A 491 10.34 11.27 -13.19
C HIS A 491 8.95 10.69 -13.53
N LEU A 492 8.03 10.70 -12.55
CA LEU A 492 6.73 10.06 -12.69
C LEU A 492 5.84 10.71 -13.76
N GLU A 493 6.17 11.91 -14.21
CA GLU A 493 5.56 12.57 -15.37
C GLU A 493 5.85 11.85 -16.69
N MET A 494 6.90 11.02 -16.74
CA MET A 494 7.29 10.25 -17.93
C MET A 494 6.53 8.92 -18.08
N ARG A 495 5.65 8.55 -17.13
CA ARG A 495 4.82 7.35 -17.29
C ARG A 495 4.11 7.37 -18.62
N LYS A 496 4.18 6.24 -19.34
CA LYS A 496 3.61 6.11 -20.66
C LYS A 496 2.08 6.20 -20.64
N GLU A 497 1.54 7.24 -21.29
CA GLU A 497 0.11 7.42 -21.46
C GLU A 497 -0.48 6.32 -22.35
N ARG A 498 -1.62 5.77 -21.94
CA ARG A 498 -2.31 4.68 -22.63
C ARG A 498 -3.54 5.20 -23.39
N MET A 499 -3.76 4.64 -24.55
CA MET A 499 -5.00 4.84 -25.32
C MET A 499 -5.96 3.72 -24.97
N ALA A 500 -7.25 4.05 -24.74
CA ALA A 500 -8.34 3.09 -24.54
C ALA A 500 -9.26 3.08 -25.74
#